data_53869dbe6e3b1383d1581efaee6b6045
#
_entry.id   53869dbe6e3b1383d1581efaee6b6045
#
_cell.length_a   1.000
_cell.length_b   1.000
_cell.length_c   1.000
_cell.angle_alpha   90.00
_cell.angle_beta   90.00
_cell.angle_gamma   90.00
#
_symmetry.space_group_name_H-M   'P 1'
#
loop_
_entity.id
_entity.type
_entity.pdbx_description
1 polymer ?
#
loop_
_entity_poly.entity_id
_entity_poly.type
_entity_poly.pdbx_seq_one_letter_code
_entity_poly.pdbx_strand_id
1 'polypeptide(L)'
;CRTEHPLEPGIKDKIALFCNVPKSHVLQNLDVEILYDAPLAMEEEHLAQVACECLELECPEPDLDEWRAMCKAWKNPTKKVTVALVGKYIQLHDAYISVVEALKHGGVANSCDVTIKWVDSETVTAQNVSEILSDVSGILVPGGFGDRGIEGKIQAIRYARENNIPFLGLCLGMQLSIVEFARDVIGYEDAHSVELKPDTTHPVIHLMPDQEGIDDIGGTLRLGSYPCVLAKDSKAYELYGEETIHERHRHRYEVNNDYRKVLVEN
;
A
#
# COMPACT_ATOMS: atom_id res chain seq x y z
N CYS A 1 -17.78 21.79 -11.38
CA CYS A 1 -17.70 21.37 -12.79
C CYS A 1 -16.31 20.86 -13.10
N ARG A 2 -16.18 19.58 -13.44
CA ARG A 2 -14.91 19.00 -13.91
C ARG A 2 -14.74 19.32 -15.40
N THR A 3 -13.60 19.91 -15.78
CA THR A 3 -13.32 20.30 -17.16
C THR A 3 -11.81 20.39 -17.40
N GLU A 4 -11.38 20.14 -18.64
CA GLU A 4 -9.97 20.25 -19.05
C GLU A 4 -9.53 21.69 -19.24
N HIS A 5 -10.47 22.55 -19.62
CA HIS A 5 -10.20 23.97 -19.91
C HIS A 5 -11.02 24.89 -19.00
N PRO A 6 -10.52 26.11 -18.71
CA PRO A 6 -11.28 27.08 -17.94
C PRO A 6 -12.64 27.36 -18.57
N LEU A 7 -13.67 27.41 -17.72
CA LEU A 7 -15.02 27.74 -18.16
C LEU A 7 -15.09 29.24 -18.54
N GLU A 8 -15.62 29.50 -19.74
CA GLU A 8 -15.93 30.86 -20.12
C GLU A 8 -17.02 31.48 -19.20
N PRO A 9 -16.99 32.78 -18.91
CA PRO A 9 -17.95 33.43 -18.01
C PRO A 9 -19.39 33.13 -18.36
N GLY A 10 -19.76 33.12 -19.63
CA GLY A 10 -21.13 32.84 -20.08
C GLY A 10 -21.58 31.39 -19.85
N ILE A 11 -20.64 30.42 -19.70
CA ILE A 11 -20.96 29.04 -19.36
C ILE A 11 -21.27 28.93 -17.88
N LYS A 12 -20.51 29.59 -17.00
CA LYS A 12 -20.83 29.67 -15.55
C LYS A 12 -22.22 30.27 -15.32
N ASP A 13 -22.59 31.33 -16.08
CA ASP A 13 -23.92 31.96 -16.00
C ASP A 13 -25.06 30.99 -16.40
N LYS A 14 -24.86 30.23 -17.47
CA LYS A 14 -25.83 29.22 -17.91
C LYS A 14 -25.99 28.11 -16.88
N ILE A 15 -24.89 27.57 -16.36
CA ILE A 15 -24.94 26.53 -15.33
C ILE A 15 -25.65 27.02 -14.08
N ALA A 16 -25.33 28.22 -13.60
CA ALA A 16 -25.99 28.85 -12.47
C ALA A 16 -27.50 28.95 -12.67
N LEU A 17 -27.93 29.43 -13.85
CA LEU A 17 -29.35 29.56 -14.20
C LEU A 17 -30.04 28.18 -14.22
N PHE A 18 -29.48 27.17 -14.92
CA PHE A 18 -30.12 25.86 -15.05
C PHE A 18 -30.10 25.04 -13.76
N CYS A 19 -29.08 25.22 -12.93
CA CYS A 19 -28.97 24.54 -11.64
C CYS A 19 -29.65 25.31 -10.50
N ASN A 20 -30.17 26.51 -10.76
CA ASN A 20 -30.79 27.39 -9.77
C ASN A 20 -29.86 27.64 -8.55
N VAL A 21 -28.61 27.98 -8.83
CA VAL A 21 -27.60 28.32 -7.81
C VAL A 21 -26.97 29.65 -8.14
N PRO A 22 -26.43 30.40 -7.15
CA PRO A 22 -25.62 31.58 -7.41
C PRO A 22 -24.44 31.29 -8.34
N LYS A 23 -24.07 32.26 -9.18
CA LYS A 23 -22.91 32.11 -10.08
C LYS A 23 -21.62 31.84 -9.31
N SER A 24 -21.45 32.42 -8.12
CA SER A 24 -20.32 32.16 -7.21
C SER A 24 -20.23 30.72 -6.72
N HIS A 25 -21.32 29.96 -6.79
CA HIS A 25 -21.37 28.55 -6.42
C HIS A 25 -21.06 27.59 -7.61
N VAL A 26 -20.80 28.13 -8.80
CA VAL A 26 -20.35 27.34 -9.95
C VAL A 26 -18.83 27.31 -9.98
N LEU A 27 -18.27 26.32 -9.29
CA LEU A 27 -16.83 26.12 -9.17
C LEU A 27 -16.32 25.21 -10.30
N GLN A 28 -15.11 25.47 -10.77
CA GLN A 28 -14.45 24.62 -11.77
C GLN A 28 -13.34 23.81 -11.12
N ASN A 29 -13.20 22.57 -11.54
CA ASN A 29 -12.09 21.71 -11.18
C ASN A 29 -11.36 21.34 -12.49
N LEU A 30 -10.22 21.99 -12.72
CA LEU A 30 -9.40 21.80 -13.90
C LEU A 30 -8.45 20.60 -13.75
N ASP A 31 -7.81 20.21 -14.84
CA ASP A 31 -6.69 19.27 -14.80
C ASP A 31 -5.53 19.88 -14.03
N VAL A 32 -4.88 19.05 -13.22
CA VAL A 32 -3.74 19.42 -12.40
C VAL A 32 -2.54 18.52 -12.72
N GLU A 33 -1.34 18.99 -12.44
CA GLU A 33 -0.11 18.25 -12.71
C GLU A 33 -0.02 16.95 -11.88
N ILE A 34 -0.35 17.06 -10.62
CA ILE A 34 -0.47 15.91 -9.70
C ILE A 34 -1.84 15.94 -9.02
N LEU A 35 -2.38 14.76 -8.71
CA LEU A 35 -3.72 14.66 -8.10
C LEU A 35 -3.85 15.49 -6.81
N TYR A 36 -2.77 15.59 -6.05
CA TYR A 36 -2.70 16.31 -4.78
C TYR A 36 -2.73 17.84 -4.92
N ASP A 37 -2.60 18.40 -6.12
CA ASP A 37 -2.86 19.82 -6.37
C ASP A 37 -4.37 20.13 -6.43
N ALA A 38 -5.22 19.14 -6.67
CA ALA A 38 -6.66 19.36 -6.82
C ALA A 38 -7.31 20.06 -5.62
N PRO A 39 -7.03 19.71 -4.35
CA PRO A 39 -7.53 20.45 -3.20
C PRO A 39 -7.12 21.92 -3.21
N LEU A 40 -5.88 22.23 -3.61
CA LEU A 40 -5.39 23.62 -3.72
C LEU A 40 -6.16 24.39 -4.80
N ALA A 41 -6.35 23.79 -5.97
CA ALA A 41 -7.11 24.39 -7.07
C ALA A 41 -8.58 24.59 -6.72
N MET A 42 -9.17 23.67 -5.95
CA MET A 42 -10.56 23.82 -5.47
C MET A 42 -10.68 24.93 -4.43
N GLU A 43 -9.66 25.14 -3.59
CA GLU A 43 -9.67 26.23 -2.62
C GLU A 43 -9.45 27.60 -3.30
N GLU A 44 -8.70 27.67 -4.40
CA GLU A 44 -8.63 28.88 -5.24
C GLU A 44 -10.00 29.29 -5.83
N GLU A 45 -10.90 28.32 -6.02
CA GLU A 45 -12.32 28.53 -6.39
C GLU A 45 -13.22 28.73 -5.16
N HIS A 46 -12.68 28.87 -3.94
CA HIS A 46 -13.39 29.08 -2.66
C HIS A 46 -14.37 27.95 -2.28
N LEU A 47 -14.00 26.67 -2.56
CA LEU A 47 -14.88 25.53 -2.28
C LEU A 47 -15.29 25.44 -0.81
N ALA A 48 -14.33 25.59 0.11
CA ALA A 48 -14.61 25.50 1.56
C ALA A 48 -15.61 26.57 1.99
N GLN A 49 -15.41 27.81 1.57
CA GLN A 49 -16.31 28.91 1.87
C GLN A 49 -17.73 28.65 1.33
N VAL A 50 -17.86 28.31 0.04
CA VAL A 50 -19.17 28.03 -0.58
C VAL A 50 -19.88 26.86 0.09
N ALA A 51 -19.14 25.79 0.43
CA ALA A 51 -19.73 24.65 1.13
C ALA A 51 -20.23 25.02 2.53
N CYS A 52 -19.45 25.77 3.30
CA CYS A 52 -19.85 26.23 4.63
C CYS A 52 -21.03 27.23 4.59
N GLU A 53 -21.07 28.14 3.62
CA GLU A 53 -22.23 29.03 3.39
C GLU A 53 -23.50 28.21 3.11
N CYS A 54 -23.42 27.21 2.23
CA CYS A 54 -24.57 26.33 1.91
C CYS A 54 -25.03 25.47 3.09
N LEU A 55 -24.14 25.14 4.01
CA LEU A 55 -24.41 24.32 5.19
C LEU A 55 -24.68 25.14 6.45
N GLU A 56 -24.65 26.46 6.36
CA GLU A 56 -24.80 27.40 7.48
C GLU A 56 -23.79 27.13 8.61
N LEU A 57 -22.54 26.81 8.22
CA LEU A 57 -21.44 26.56 9.13
C LEU A 57 -20.47 27.74 9.18
N GLU A 58 -19.85 27.97 10.32
CA GLU A 58 -18.69 28.85 10.41
C GLU A 58 -17.50 28.20 9.73
N CYS A 59 -16.85 28.93 8.83
CA CYS A 59 -15.71 28.45 8.07
C CYS A 59 -14.49 29.35 8.35
N PRO A 60 -13.52 28.91 9.17
CA PRO A 60 -12.26 29.60 9.25
C PRO A 60 -11.49 29.40 7.95
N GLU A 61 -10.58 30.33 7.63
CA GLU A 61 -9.68 30.17 6.50
C GLU A 61 -8.87 28.86 6.65
N PRO A 62 -8.85 27.99 5.63
CA PRO A 62 -8.13 26.72 5.70
C PRO A 62 -6.61 26.95 5.69
N ASP A 63 -5.90 26.33 6.63
CA ASP A 63 -4.45 26.28 6.62
C ASP A 63 -3.99 25.14 5.72
N LEU A 64 -3.41 25.46 4.58
CA LEU A 64 -2.93 24.51 3.57
C LEU A 64 -1.41 24.57 3.39
N ASP A 65 -0.66 25.16 4.30
CA ASP A 65 0.79 25.36 4.14
C ASP A 65 1.55 24.04 4.09
N GLU A 66 1.23 23.08 4.96
CA GLU A 66 1.82 21.73 4.93
C GLU A 66 1.45 20.99 3.64
N TRP A 67 0.22 21.12 3.17
CA TRP A 67 -0.24 20.50 1.93
C TRP A 67 0.50 21.09 0.71
N ARG A 68 0.68 22.40 0.67
CA ARG A 68 1.48 23.08 -0.37
C ARG A 68 2.94 22.62 -0.36
N ALA A 69 3.53 22.49 0.84
CA ALA A 69 4.89 22.01 1.01
C ALA A 69 5.04 20.56 0.49
N MET A 70 4.09 19.69 0.78
CA MET A 70 4.03 18.31 0.27
C MET A 70 3.94 18.29 -1.25
N CYS A 71 3.01 19.04 -1.86
CA CYS A 71 2.88 19.12 -3.33
C CYS A 71 4.16 19.62 -3.99
N LYS A 72 4.81 20.61 -3.39
CA LYS A 72 6.11 21.12 -3.86
C LYS A 72 7.21 20.05 -3.79
N ALA A 73 7.29 19.30 -2.70
CA ALA A 73 8.25 18.21 -2.56
C ALA A 73 8.01 17.11 -3.59
N TRP A 74 6.74 16.77 -3.85
CA TRP A 74 6.36 15.79 -4.87
C TRP A 74 6.85 16.15 -6.26
N LYS A 75 6.70 17.42 -6.65
CA LYS A 75 7.12 17.90 -7.98
C LYS A 75 8.63 18.07 -8.15
N ASN A 76 9.37 18.10 -7.04
CA ASN A 76 10.82 18.40 -7.05
C ASN A 76 11.64 17.31 -6.35
N PRO A 77 11.54 16.03 -6.76
CA PRO A 77 12.35 14.96 -6.18
C PRO A 77 13.83 15.17 -6.55
N THR A 78 14.73 14.85 -5.62
CA THR A 78 16.19 14.95 -5.81
C THR A 78 16.82 13.60 -6.14
N LYS A 79 16.08 12.51 -5.96
CA LYS A 79 16.53 11.12 -6.17
C LYS A 79 15.50 10.37 -7.00
N LYS A 80 15.92 9.24 -7.57
CA LYS A 80 15.03 8.28 -8.22
C LYS A 80 15.32 6.89 -7.72
N VAL A 81 14.28 6.12 -7.47
CA VAL A 81 14.38 4.70 -7.11
C VAL A 81 13.36 3.89 -7.89
N THR A 82 13.70 2.64 -8.18
CA THR A 82 12.77 1.68 -8.78
C THR A 82 12.42 0.62 -7.75
N VAL A 83 11.14 0.45 -7.49
CA VAL A 83 10.63 -0.61 -6.59
C VAL A 83 9.87 -1.63 -7.41
N ALA A 84 10.27 -2.90 -7.35
CA ALA A 84 9.50 -3.99 -7.94
C ALA A 84 8.28 -4.29 -7.08
N LEU A 85 7.08 -4.23 -7.66
CA LEU A 85 5.86 -4.75 -7.09
C LEU A 85 5.58 -6.12 -7.71
N VAL A 86 5.86 -7.18 -6.93
CA VAL A 86 5.75 -8.57 -7.41
C VAL A 86 4.39 -9.13 -7.01
N GLY A 87 3.44 -9.10 -7.93
CA GLY A 87 2.04 -9.44 -7.69
C GLY A 87 1.42 -10.25 -8.81
N LYS A 88 0.16 -10.67 -8.63
CA LYS A 88 -0.59 -11.44 -9.64
C LYS A 88 -1.58 -10.59 -10.44
N TYR A 89 -1.92 -9.40 -9.98
CA TYR A 89 -2.90 -8.51 -10.64
C TYR A 89 -2.22 -7.33 -11.35
N ILE A 90 -1.04 -7.53 -11.89
CA ILE A 90 -0.24 -6.46 -12.50
C ILE A 90 -0.85 -5.87 -13.76
N GLN A 91 -1.78 -6.58 -14.40
CA GLN A 91 -2.54 -6.07 -15.56
C GLN A 91 -3.64 -5.06 -15.15
N LEU A 92 -4.06 -5.10 -13.90
CA LEU A 92 -5.05 -4.19 -13.31
C LEU A 92 -4.38 -3.37 -12.20
N HIS A 93 -3.73 -2.28 -12.57
CA HIS A 93 -2.97 -1.43 -11.65
C HIS A 93 -3.80 -0.92 -10.47
N ASP A 94 -5.09 -0.69 -10.67
CA ASP A 94 -6.02 -0.24 -9.63
C ASP A 94 -6.13 -1.22 -8.46
N ALA A 95 -5.87 -2.52 -8.68
CA ALA A 95 -5.84 -3.51 -7.61
C ALA A 95 -4.79 -3.21 -6.53
N TYR A 96 -3.75 -2.44 -6.88
CA TYR A 96 -2.65 -2.07 -5.99
C TYR A 96 -2.53 -0.55 -5.78
N ILE A 97 -3.56 0.23 -6.10
CA ILE A 97 -3.50 1.69 -6.05
C ILE A 97 -3.05 2.21 -4.68
N SER A 98 -3.57 1.65 -3.58
CA SER A 98 -3.19 2.06 -2.22
C SER A 98 -1.72 1.78 -1.92
N VAL A 99 -1.17 0.67 -2.43
CA VAL A 99 0.24 0.31 -2.26
C VAL A 99 1.14 1.26 -3.05
N VAL A 100 0.75 1.56 -4.29
CA VAL A 100 1.47 2.51 -5.15
C VAL A 100 1.48 3.90 -4.53
N GLU A 101 0.34 4.38 -4.07
CA GLU A 101 0.24 5.69 -3.41
C GLU A 101 1.06 5.73 -2.11
N ALA A 102 1.04 4.68 -1.29
CA ALA A 102 1.88 4.60 -0.09
C ALA A 102 3.38 4.66 -0.42
N LEU A 103 3.82 3.96 -1.48
CA LEU A 103 5.21 4.03 -1.94
C LEU A 103 5.58 5.44 -2.43
N LYS A 104 4.69 6.11 -3.15
CA LYS A 104 4.90 7.49 -3.59
C LYS A 104 4.95 8.47 -2.41
N HIS A 105 4.07 8.33 -1.42
CA HIS A 105 4.12 9.14 -0.20
C HIS A 105 5.45 8.95 0.56
N GLY A 106 5.91 7.70 0.68
CA GLY A 106 7.24 7.40 1.22
C GLY A 106 8.36 8.06 0.39
N GLY A 107 8.19 8.09 -0.93
CA GLY A 107 9.09 8.80 -1.83
C GLY A 107 9.15 10.29 -1.54
N VAL A 108 8.00 10.95 -1.41
CA VAL A 108 7.90 12.40 -1.11
C VAL A 108 8.63 12.73 0.20
N ALA A 109 8.38 11.95 1.25
CA ALA A 109 9.02 12.12 2.56
C ALA A 109 10.57 11.99 2.49
N ASN A 110 11.08 11.25 1.49
CA ASN A 110 12.51 11.02 1.26
C ASN A 110 13.09 11.80 0.06
N SER A 111 12.33 12.74 -0.51
CA SER A 111 12.70 13.49 -1.72
C SER A 111 13.05 12.59 -2.91
N CYS A 112 12.33 11.48 -3.05
CA CYS A 112 12.53 10.45 -4.06
C CYS A 112 11.35 10.37 -5.03
N ASP A 113 11.63 10.32 -6.33
CA ASP A 113 10.69 9.84 -7.34
C ASP A 113 10.70 8.31 -7.36
N VAL A 114 9.57 7.69 -7.07
CA VAL A 114 9.44 6.23 -6.99
C VAL A 114 8.78 5.70 -8.26
N THR A 115 9.56 5.00 -9.05
CA THR A 115 9.08 4.25 -10.22
C THR A 115 8.68 2.84 -9.80
N ILE A 116 7.48 2.41 -10.17
CA ILE A 116 6.99 1.05 -9.90
C ILE A 116 7.32 0.15 -11.10
N LYS A 117 8.12 -0.88 -10.86
CA LYS A 117 8.33 -1.98 -11.80
C LYS A 117 7.32 -3.08 -11.51
N TRP A 118 6.36 -3.23 -12.40
CA TRP A 118 5.32 -4.25 -12.29
C TRP A 118 5.87 -5.61 -12.69
N VAL A 119 5.83 -6.58 -11.78
CA VAL A 119 6.37 -7.92 -12.01
C VAL A 119 5.28 -8.96 -11.77
N ASP A 120 4.97 -9.73 -12.81
CA ASP A 120 4.04 -10.84 -12.70
C ASP A 120 4.68 -12.01 -11.96
N SER A 121 4.17 -12.28 -10.76
CA SER A 121 4.70 -13.36 -9.93
C SER A 121 4.54 -14.75 -10.56
N GLU A 122 3.65 -14.93 -11.54
CA GLU A 122 3.48 -16.22 -12.23
C GLU A 122 4.61 -16.50 -13.22
N THR A 123 5.31 -15.45 -13.66
CA THR A 123 6.43 -15.55 -14.62
C THR A 123 7.81 -15.65 -13.95
N VAL A 124 7.89 -15.37 -12.65
CA VAL A 124 9.16 -15.39 -11.90
C VAL A 124 9.55 -16.81 -11.54
N THR A 125 10.77 -17.19 -11.89
CA THR A 125 11.37 -18.50 -11.62
C THR A 125 12.78 -18.34 -11.05
N ALA A 126 13.35 -19.40 -10.47
CA ALA A 126 14.73 -19.40 -10.00
C ALA A 126 15.77 -19.06 -11.11
N GLN A 127 15.43 -19.34 -12.37
CA GLN A 127 16.32 -19.11 -13.51
C GLN A 127 16.32 -17.66 -14.00
N ASN A 128 15.19 -16.95 -13.88
CA ASN A 128 15.03 -15.61 -14.46
C ASN A 128 14.91 -14.48 -13.42
N VAL A 129 14.77 -14.79 -12.13
CA VAL A 129 14.56 -13.81 -11.07
C VAL A 129 15.67 -12.74 -11.03
N SER A 130 16.92 -13.15 -11.21
CA SER A 130 18.06 -12.23 -11.24
C SER A 130 17.99 -11.25 -12.42
N GLU A 131 17.58 -11.74 -13.60
CA GLU A 131 17.39 -10.86 -14.77
C GLU A 131 16.26 -9.86 -14.54
N ILE A 132 15.12 -10.34 -13.99
CA ILE A 132 13.94 -9.52 -13.75
C ILE A 132 14.19 -8.44 -12.69
N LEU A 133 14.96 -8.75 -11.64
CA LEU A 133 15.08 -7.88 -10.45
C LEU A 133 16.44 -7.20 -10.28
N SER A 134 17.35 -7.31 -11.27
CA SER A 134 18.72 -6.77 -11.17
C SER A 134 18.78 -5.23 -11.10
N ASP A 135 17.78 -4.54 -11.58
CA ASP A 135 17.73 -3.07 -11.75
C ASP A 135 16.87 -2.36 -10.71
N VAL A 136 16.42 -3.08 -9.66
CA VAL A 136 15.53 -2.49 -8.65
C VAL A 136 16.26 -2.14 -7.35
N SER A 137 15.79 -1.08 -6.70
CA SER A 137 16.30 -0.60 -5.42
C SER A 137 15.55 -1.17 -4.22
N GLY A 138 14.41 -1.81 -4.46
CA GLY A 138 13.57 -2.42 -3.44
C GLY A 138 12.57 -3.38 -4.05
N ILE A 139 12.09 -4.33 -3.25
CA ILE A 139 11.10 -5.32 -3.68
C ILE A 139 9.93 -5.30 -2.69
N LEU A 140 8.70 -5.19 -3.21
CA LEU A 140 7.47 -5.27 -2.44
C LEU A 140 6.64 -6.43 -2.95
N VAL A 141 6.22 -7.32 -2.02
CA VAL A 141 5.25 -8.37 -2.30
C VAL A 141 3.95 -8.01 -1.58
N PRO A 142 2.88 -7.70 -2.32
CA PRO A 142 1.61 -7.26 -1.74
C PRO A 142 0.80 -8.42 -1.19
N GLY A 143 -0.29 -8.09 -0.50
CA GLY A 143 -1.33 -9.02 -0.11
C GLY A 143 -2.05 -9.66 -1.29
N GLY A 144 -2.79 -10.72 -1.01
CA GLY A 144 -3.60 -11.44 -2.00
C GLY A 144 -4.13 -12.75 -1.44
N PHE A 145 -4.99 -13.41 -2.22
CA PHE A 145 -5.59 -14.70 -1.86
C PHE A 145 -5.33 -15.75 -2.95
N GLY A 146 -5.37 -17.02 -2.55
CA GLY A 146 -5.18 -18.16 -3.46
C GLY A 146 -3.72 -18.41 -3.83
N ASP A 147 -3.50 -19.50 -4.52
CA ASP A 147 -2.20 -20.17 -4.75
C ASP A 147 -1.42 -19.65 -5.97
N ARG A 148 -2.04 -18.84 -6.81
CA ARG A 148 -1.47 -18.37 -8.06
C ARG A 148 -0.25 -17.45 -7.84
N GLY A 149 0.89 -17.81 -8.45
CA GLY A 149 2.13 -17.02 -8.39
C GLY A 149 2.87 -17.06 -7.04
N ILE A 150 2.52 -18.00 -6.14
CA ILE A 150 3.15 -18.13 -4.82
C ILE A 150 4.64 -18.42 -4.92
N GLU A 151 5.05 -19.42 -5.70
CA GLU A 151 6.45 -19.78 -5.81
C GLU A 151 7.30 -18.66 -6.45
N GLY A 152 6.75 -17.94 -7.42
CA GLY A 152 7.44 -16.77 -7.98
C GLY A 152 7.63 -15.63 -6.98
N LYS A 153 6.68 -15.41 -6.07
CA LYS A 153 6.85 -14.47 -4.95
C LYS A 153 7.95 -14.95 -4.00
N ILE A 154 7.98 -16.26 -3.67
CA ILE A 154 9.03 -16.85 -2.82
C ILE A 154 10.40 -16.67 -3.49
N GLN A 155 10.53 -16.88 -4.81
CA GLN A 155 11.77 -16.62 -5.53
C GLN A 155 12.21 -15.15 -5.46
N ALA A 156 11.27 -14.20 -5.58
CA ALA A 156 11.58 -12.78 -5.44
C ALA A 156 12.01 -12.39 -4.01
N ILE A 157 11.41 -13.00 -2.99
CA ILE A 157 11.76 -12.82 -1.57
C ILE A 157 13.17 -13.36 -1.33
N ARG A 158 13.45 -14.59 -1.79
CA ARG A 158 14.79 -15.20 -1.72
C ARG A 158 15.84 -14.31 -2.39
N TYR A 159 15.56 -13.84 -3.59
CA TYR A 159 16.46 -12.92 -4.30
C TYR A 159 16.74 -11.66 -3.51
N ALA A 160 15.72 -11.06 -2.88
CA ALA A 160 15.88 -9.88 -2.04
C ALA A 160 16.81 -10.16 -0.85
N ARG A 161 16.61 -11.27 -0.14
CA ARG A 161 17.43 -11.68 1.01
C ARG A 161 18.88 -11.96 0.61
N GLU A 162 19.08 -12.77 -0.42
CA GLU A 162 20.43 -13.17 -0.87
C GLU A 162 21.27 -12.02 -1.42
N ASN A 163 20.61 -10.97 -1.96
CA ASN A 163 21.28 -9.81 -2.56
C ASN A 163 21.20 -8.54 -1.69
N ASN A 164 20.72 -8.64 -0.43
CA ASN A 164 20.53 -7.51 0.49
C ASN A 164 19.70 -6.35 -0.11
N ILE A 165 18.69 -6.66 -0.92
CA ILE A 165 17.78 -5.68 -1.46
C ILE A 165 16.69 -5.41 -0.42
N PRO A 166 16.38 -4.14 -0.08
CA PRO A 166 15.27 -3.79 0.79
C PRO A 166 13.97 -4.48 0.37
N PHE A 167 13.34 -5.17 1.32
CA PHE A 167 12.13 -5.94 1.10
C PHE A 167 10.99 -5.52 2.03
N LEU A 168 9.78 -5.46 1.49
CA LEU A 168 8.55 -5.28 2.27
C LEU A 168 7.50 -6.30 1.83
N GLY A 169 7.07 -7.15 2.75
CA GLY A 169 5.96 -8.08 2.57
C GLY A 169 4.70 -7.56 3.26
N LEU A 170 3.61 -7.41 2.51
CA LEU A 170 2.31 -7.01 3.05
C LEU A 170 1.38 -8.22 3.10
N CYS A 171 0.78 -8.52 4.27
CA CYS A 171 -0.19 -9.59 4.43
C CYS A 171 0.37 -10.94 3.94
N LEU A 172 -0.10 -11.45 2.81
CA LEU A 172 0.45 -12.66 2.17
C LEU A 172 1.95 -12.54 1.89
N GLY A 173 2.44 -11.37 1.48
CA GLY A 173 3.87 -11.14 1.24
C GLY A 173 4.71 -11.35 2.50
N MET A 174 4.25 -10.91 3.66
CA MET A 174 4.89 -11.17 4.96
C MET A 174 4.84 -12.67 5.29
N GLN A 175 3.70 -13.32 5.12
CA GLN A 175 3.56 -14.76 5.37
C GLN A 175 4.53 -15.58 4.49
N LEU A 176 4.66 -15.20 3.21
CA LEU A 176 5.57 -15.88 2.29
C LEU A 176 7.05 -15.63 2.61
N SER A 177 7.39 -14.49 3.22
CA SER A 177 8.78 -14.28 3.68
C SER A 177 9.15 -15.23 4.82
N ILE A 178 8.21 -15.57 5.68
CA ILE A 178 8.40 -16.57 6.73
C ILE A 178 8.53 -17.99 6.13
N VAL A 179 7.71 -18.28 5.13
CA VAL A 179 7.80 -19.56 4.39
C VAL A 179 9.16 -19.69 3.69
N GLU A 180 9.62 -18.65 3.00
CA GLU A 180 10.93 -18.63 2.36
C GLU A 180 12.05 -18.85 3.38
N PHE A 181 12.04 -18.09 4.46
CA PHE A 181 13.06 -18.20 5.50
C PHE A 181 13.08 -19.60 6.15
N ALA A 182 11.91 -20.14 6.42
CA ALA A 182 11.81 -21.50 6.97
C ALA A 182 12.35 -22.57 6.01
N ARG A 183 12.12 -22.43 4.69
CA ARG A 183 12.62 -23.36 3.67
C ARG A 183 14.11 -23.21 3.45
N ASP A 184 14.56 -22.00 3.18
CA ASP A 184 15.88 -21.74 2.59
C ASP A 184 16.95 -21.42 3.63
N VAL A 185 16.58 -21.02 4.86
CA VAL A 185 17.52 -20.73 5.95
C VAL A 185 17.47 -21.83 7.02
N ILE A 186 16.28 -22.20 7.49
CA ILE A 186 16.13 -23.21 8.55
C ILE A 186 16.22 -24.65 8.00
N GLY A 187 15.87 -24.85 6.71
CA GLY A 187 15.92 -26.17 6.06
C GLY A 187 14.62 -26.99 6.19
N TYR A 188 13.51 -26.37 6.50
CA TYR A 188 12.19 -27.01 6.48
C TYR A 188 11.62 -27.01 5.06
N GLU A 189 12.09 -27.90 4.20
CA GLU A 189 11.85 -27.90 2.75
C GLU A 189 10.38 -27.81 2.33
N ASP A 190 9.46 -28.36 3.13
CA ASP A 190 8.02 -28.34 2.87
C ASP A 190 7.25 -27.25 3.63
N ALA A 191 7.95 -26.36 4.35
CA ALA A 191 7.31 -25.30 5.13
C ALA A 191 6.33 -24.48 4.27
N HIS A 192 5.13 -24.28 4.79
CA HIS A 192 4.08 -23.56 4.07
C HIS A 192 3.03 -22.96 5.01
N SER A 193 2.09 -22.20 4.42
CA SER A 193 0.81 -21.89 5.02
C SER A 193 -0.17 -23.05 4.83
N VAL A 194 -0.88 -23.45 5.89
CA VAL A 194 -1.95 -24.45 5.79
C VAL A 194 -3.12 -24.00 4.94
N GLU A 195 -3.27 -22.69 4.70
CA GLU A 195 -4.26 -22.15 3.76
C GLU A 195 -3.98 -22.63 2.32
N LEU A 196 -2.70 -22.71 1.95
CA LEU A 196 -2.24 -23.00 0.60
C LEU A 196 -1.82 -24.46 0.44
N LYS A 197 -1.29 -25.07 1.50
CA LYS A 197 -0.84 -26.49 1.53
C LYS A 197 -1.26 -27.10 2.88
N PRO A 198 -2.50 -27.62 2.97
CA PRO A 198 -3.05 -28.15 4.22
C PRO A 198 -2.27 -29.35 4.80
N ASP A 199 -1.54 -30.07 3.97
CA ASP A 199 -0.76 -31.28 4.31
C ASP A 199 0.71 -31.01 4.60
N THR A 200 1.13 -29.74 4.72
CA THR A 200 2.52 -29.40 5.08
C THR A 200 2.88 -29.96 6.44
N THR A 201 4.09 -30.53 6.57
CA THR A 201 4.61 -31.01 7.86
C THR A 201 5.21 -29.90 8.72
N HIS A 202 5.46 -28.71 8.11
CA HIS A 202 5.95 -27.52 8.80
C HIS A 202 4.99 -26.33 8.56
N PRO A 203 3.84 -26.29 9.27
CA PRO A 203 2.84 -25.24 9.11
C PRO A 203 3.27 -23.94 9.80
N VAL A 204 4.25 -23.24 9.20
CA VAL A 204 4.79 -21.99 9.76
C VAL A 204 3.78 -20.83 9.74
N ILE A 205 2.76 -20.92 8.87
CA ILE A 205 1.58 -20.07 8.85
C ILE A 205 0.38 -20.98 9.09
N HIS A 206 -0.40 -20.69 10.13
CA HIS A 206 -1.50 -21.52 10.59
C HIS A 206 -2.75 -20.70 10.87
N LEU A 207 -3.89 -21.37 10.96
CA LEU A 207 -5.15 -20.78 11.41
C LEU A 207 -4.98 -20.24 12.85
N MET A 208 -5.50 -19.07 13.11
CA MET A 208 -5.49 -18.53 14.47
C MET A 208 -6.45 -19.33 15.38
N PRO A 209 -6.10 -19.52 16.65
CA PRO A 209 -6.95 -20.29 17.58
C PRO A 209 -8.39 -19.76 17.69
N ASP A 210 -8.58 -18.44 17.58
CA ASP A 210 -9.90 -17.78 17.61
C ASP A 210 -10.68 -17.94 16.30
N GLN A 211 -10.07 -18.52 15.29
CA GLN A 211 -10.65 -18.80 13.96
C GLN A 211 -10.94 -20.29 13.73
N GLU A 212 -10.61 -21.15 14.71
CA GLU A 212 -10.89 -22.58 14.65
C GLU A 212 -12.39 -22.84 14.86
N GLY A 213 -12.95 -23.80 14.11
CA GLY A 213 -14.36 -24.20 14.21
C GLY A 213 -15.37 -23.21 13.65
N ILE A 214 -14.92 -22.20 12.88
CA ILE A 214 -15.79 -21.27 12.19
C ILE A 214 -15.99 -21.76 10.74
N ASP A 215 -17.18 -22.28 10.45
CA ASP A 215 -17.55 -22.78 9.11
C ASP A 215 -18.01 -21.65 8.18
N ASP A 216 -18.60 -20.57 8.72
CA ASP A 216 -19.05 -19.42 7.95
C ASP A 216 -17.89 -18.41 7.79
N ILE A 217 -17.35 -18.33 6.56
CA ILE A 217 -16.19 -17.48 6.24
C ILE A 217 -16.58 -16.01 6.07
N GLY A 218 -17.86 -15.70 5.86
CA GLY A 218 -18.36 -14.36 5.61
C GLY A 218 -18.39 -13.49 6.87
N GLY A 219 -17.46 -12.53 7.01
CA GLY A 219 -17.44 -11.56 8.11
C GLY A 219 -16.80 -12.07 9.40
N THR A 220 -16.24 -13.28 9.41
CA THR A 220 -15.62 -13.91 10.58
C THR A 220 -14.11 -13.76 10.66
N LEU A 221 -13.50 -13.10 9.68
CA LEU A 221 -12.07 -12.77 9.69
C LEU A 221 -11.73 -11.91 10.91
N ARG A 222 -10.51 -12.06 11.45
CA ARG A 222 -9.98 -11.12 12.42
C ARG A 222 -9.95 -9.73 11.79
N LEU A 223 -10.90 -8.89 12.19
CA LEU A 223 -11.12 -7.56 11.66
C LEU A 223 -10.88 -6.51 12.72
N GLY A 224 -10.32 -5.39 12.32
CA GLY A 224 -10.21 -4.20 13.16
C GLY A 224 -8.76 -3.82 13.46
N SER A 225 -8.63 -2.88 14.37
CA SER A 225 -7.35 -2.33 14.82
C SER A 225 -6.83 -3.17 16.00
N TYR A 226 -5.63 -3.68 15.87
CA TYR A 226 -4.97 -4.48 16.92
C TYR A 226 -3.66 -3.83 17.35
N PRO A 227 -3.35 -3.85 18.66
CA PRO A 227 -2.09 -3.33 19.15
C PRO A 227 -0.93 -4.25 18.72
N CYS A 228 0.18 -3.62 18.33
CA CYS A 228 1.44 -4.28 18.05
C CYS A 228 2.55 -3.59 18.83
N VAL A 229 3.24 -4.33 19.68
CA VAL A 229 4.40 -3.84 20.45
C VAL A 229 5.65 -4.05 19.64
N LEU A 230 6.35 -2.95 19.32
CA LEU A 230 7.57 -2.96 18.52
C LEU A 230 8.80 -3.08 19.40
N ALA A 231 9.74 -3.93 19.01
CA ALA A 231 11.04 -4.01 19.66
C ALA A 231 11.82 -2.72 19.41
N LYS A 232 12.38 -2.11 20.46
CA LYS A 232 13.04 -0.78 20.41
C LYS A 232 14.27 -0.72 19.50
N ASP A 233 14.89 -1.84 19.24
CA ASP A 233 16.03 -2.03 18.34
C ASP A 233 15.64 -2.42 16.92
N SER A 234 14.33 -2.48 16.62
CA SER A 234 13.84 -2.86 15.32
C SER A 234 13.72 -1.67 14.36
N LYS A 235 13.89 -1.96 13.06
CA LYS A 235 13.65 -0.99 12.00
C LYS A 235 12.19 -0.47 11.99
N ALA A 236 11.24 -1.31 12.37
CA ALA A 236 9.84 -0.91 12.50
C ALA A 236 9.69 0.18 13.57
N TYR A 237 10.32 0.00 14.77
CA TYR A 237 10.29 1.03 15.80
C TYR A 237 10.91 2.36 15.33
N GLU A 238 12.04 2.30 14.63
CA GLU A 238 12.67 3.52 14.06
C GLU A 238 11.74 4.27 13.11
N LEU A 239 10.97 3.53 12.28
CA LEU A 239 10.09 4.12 11.29
C LEU A 239 8.77 4.66 11.87
N TYR A 240 8.19 3.98 12.86
CA TYR A 240 6.95 4.41 13.50
C TYR A 240 7.18 5.45 14.60
N GLY A 241 8.33 5.41 15.28
CA GLY A 241 8.65 6.31 16.39
C GLY A 241 7.88 6.04 17.68
N GLU A 242 7.12 4.95 17.75
CA GLU A 242 6.26 4.59 18.87
C GLU A 242 6.47 3.13 19.28
N GLU A 243 6.36 2.84 20.58
CA GLU A 243 6.52 1.47 21.11
C GLU A 243 5.29 0.60 20.84
N THR A 244 4.11 1.18 20.89
CA THR A 244 2.86 0.46 20.62
C THR A 244 2.10 1.14 19.50
N ILE A 245 1.98 0.46 18.40
CA ILE A 245 1.20 0.90 17.24
C ILE A 245 -0.10 0.12 17.14
N HIS A 246 -1.05 0.65 16.39
CA HIS A 246 -2.32 -0.01 16.13
C HIS A 246 -2.49 -0.21 14.63
N GLU A 247 -2.39 -1.48 14.21
CA GLU A 247 -2.52 -1.84 12.80
C GLU A 247 -3.85 -2.54 12.52
N ARG A 248 -4.39 -2.26 11.34
CA ARG A 248 -5.64 -2.88 10.90
C ARG A 248 -5.37 -4.26 10.31
N HIS A 249 -5.96 -5.27 10.93
CA HIS A 249 -5.88 -6.66 10.50
C HIS A 249 -7.11 -7.10 9.71
N ARG A 250 -6.89 -8.04 8.79
CA ARG A 250 -7.92 -8.75 8.03
C ARG A 250 -7.41 -10.15 7.67
N HIS A 251 -7.15 -10.98 8.69
CA HIS A 251 -6.52 -12.28 8.52
C HIS A 251 -7.27 -13.39 9.26
N ARG A 252 -7.22 -14.61 8.73
CA ARG A 252 -7.53 -15.86 9.44
C ARG A 252 -6.27 -16.63 9.80
N TYR A 253 -5.23 -16.50 9.00
CA TYR A 253 -3.95 -17.20 9.11
C TYR A 253 -2.86 -16.23 9.52
N GLU A 254 -2.07 -16.65 10.48
CA GLU A 254 -0.98 -15.86 11.07
C GLU A 254 0.25 -16.74 11.27
N VAL A 255 1.33 -16.12 11.72
CA VAL A 255 2.55 -16.84 12.09
C VAL A 255 2.26 -17.84 13.19
N ASN A 256 2.61 -19.10 12.98
CA ASN A 256 2.45 -20.13 13.98
C ASN A 256 3.47 -19.93 15.12
N ASN A 257 2.98 -19.69 16.33
CA ASN A 257 3.82 -19.41 17.49
C ASN A 257 4.77 -20.54 17.87
N ASP A 258 4.47 -21.80 17.49
CA ASP A 258 5.34 -22.95 17.74
C ASP A 258 6.68 -22.82 17.03
N TYR A 259 6.72 -22.09 15.91
CA TYR A 259 7.92 -21.84 15.13
C TYR A 259 8.63 -20.54 15.52
N ARG A 260 8.03 -19.68 16.34
CA ARG A 260 8.58 -18.36 16.66
C ARG A 260 10.00 -18.43 17.21
N LYS A 261 10.29 -19.39 18.08
CA LYS A 261 11.61 -19.55 18.69
C LYS A 261 12.68 -19.82 17.63
N VAL A 262 12.47 -20.81 16.78
CA VAL A 262 13.44 -21.18 15.74
C VAL A 262 13.61 -20.09 14.68
N LEU A 263 12.54 -19.32 14.39
CA LEU A 263 12.60 -18.19 13.47
C LEU A 263 13.45 -17.03 14.01
N VAL A 264 13.46 -16.82 15.33
CA VAL A 264 14.21 -15.73 15.97
C VAL A 264 15.68 -16.12 16.21
N GLU A 265 15.97 -17.41 16.40
CA GLU A 265 17.32 -17.91 16.70
C GLU A 265 18.21 -18.08 15.45
N ASN A 266 17.67 -17.99 14.23
CA ASN A 266 18.37 -18.15 12.95
C ASN A 266 18.31 -16.87 12.11
#